data_6fdcbfbff2cdc074f943188eda95c6ac
#
_entry.id   6fdcbfbff2cdc074f943188eda95c6ac
#
_cell.length_a   1.000
_cell.length_b   1.000
_cell.length_c   1.000
_cell.angle_alpha   90.00
_cell.angle_beta   90.00
_cell.angle_gamma   90.00
#
_symmetry.space_group_name_H-M   'P 1'
#
loop_
_entity.id
_entity.type
_entity.pdbx_description
1 polymer ?
#
loop_
_entity_poly.entity_id
_entity_poly.type
_entity_poly.pdbx_seq_one_letter_code
_entity_poly.pdbx_strand_id
1 'polypeptide(L)'
;MSFINFASREINCKIVYYGAGLSGKTTNLQWIFERTATKSRGKMLSLATETDRTLFFDFLPLELGTVRGFKTRFHLYTVPGQVFYDASRKLILRGVDGVVFVADSQEERMDANEEAMDNLQTNLKEHGYDFTTIPYVLQLNKRDLPNALPPEKLKGALSLKNEPVFEAVAFQGVGVFETLKEVGRMVLAELKKS
;
A
#
# COMPACT_ATOMS: atom_id res chain seq x y z
N MET A 1 -6.09 7.69 10.72
CA MET A 1 -6.36 9.09 11.17
C MET A 1 -5.05 9.83 11.07
N SER A 2 -4.94 10.70 10.08
CA SER A 2 -3.73 11.48 9.83
C SER A 2 -3.40 12.34 11.03
N PHE A 3 -2.14 12.38 11.41
CA PHE A 3 -1.70 13.18 12.52
C PHE A 3 -1.21 14.55 12.01
N ILE A 4 -1.97 15.60 12.33
CA ILE A 4 -1.57 17.00 12.04
C ILE A 4 -0.88 17.57 13.28
N ASN A 5 0.40 17.86 13.15
CA ASN A 5 1.15 18.56 14.19
C ASN A 5 1.21 20.06 13.84
N PHE A 6 0.40 20.84 14.52
CA PHE A 6 0.34 22.29 14.32
C PHE A 6 1.61 23.01 14.79
N ALA A 7 2.29 22.49 15.81
CA ALA A 7 3.50 23.12 16.35
C ALA A 7 4.68 22.99 15.37
N SER A 8 4.88 21.82 14.76
CA SER A 8 5.92 21.60 13.75
C SER A 8 5.45 21.91 12.32
N ARG A 9 4.16 22.21 12.13
CA ARG A 9 3.51 22.34 10.82
C ARG A 9 3.77 21.12 9.92
N GLU A 10 3.49 19.93 10.44
CA GLU A 10 3.65 18.67 9.74
C GLU A 10 2.34 17.91 9.65
N ILE A 11 2.11 17.30 8.48
CA ILE A 11 1.04 16.34 8.22
C ILE A 11 1.70 15.01 8.00
N ASN A 12 1.37 14.02 8.83
CA ASN A 12 1.87 12.66 8.71
C ASN A 12 0.72 11.75 8.26
N CYS A 13 0.87 11.09 7.12
CA CYS A 13 -0.11 10.18 6.54
C CYS A 13 0.47 8.77 6.48
N LYS A 14 -0.33 7.79 6.85
CA LYS A 14 0.05 6.39 6.82
C LYS A 14 -0.59 5.68 5.63
N ILE A 15 0.24 5.12 4.74
CA ILE A 15 -0.19 4.32 3.60
C ILE A 15 0.32 2.89 3.81
N VAL A 16 -0.57 1.91 3.68
CA VAL A 16 -0.26 0.50 3.86
C VAL A 16 -0.40 -0.24 2.53
N TYR A 17 0.68 -0.88 2.10
CA TYR A 17 0.71 -1.82 0.98
C TYR A 17 0.31 -3.21 1.49
N TYR A 18 -0.86 -3.66 1.07
CA TYR A 18 -1.47 -4.93 1.44
C TYR A 18 -1.51 -5.92 0.28
N GLY A 19 -1.77 -7.20 0.54
CA GLY A 19 -1.88 -8.23 -0.50
C GLY A 19 -1.17 -9.53 -0.11
N ALA A 20 -1.34 -10.55 -0.92
CA ALA A 20 -0.80 -11.88 -0.72
C ALA A 20 0.73 -11.91 -0.55
N GLY A 21 1.25 -13.00 -0.01
CA GLY A 21 2.69 -13.25 0.04
C GLY A 21 3.31 -13.20 -1.36
N LEU A 22 4.47 -12.56 -1.48
CA LEU A 22 5.23 -12.44 -2.74
C LEU A 22 4.54 -11.62 -3.85
N SER A 23 3.45 -10.89 -3.57
CA SER A 23 2.76 -10.07 -4.58
C SER A 23 3.58 -8.85 -5.06
N GLY A 24 4.68 -8.50 -4.39
CA GLY A 24 5.57 -7.40 -4.79
C GLY A 24 5.42 -6.13 -3.96
N LYS A 25 4.85 -6.20 -2.76
CA LYS A 25 4.73 -5.05 -1.82
C LYS A 25 6.08 -4.44 -1.49
N THR A 26 7.02 -5.25 -1.01
CA THR A 26 8.41 -4.84 -0.72
C THR A 26 9.11 -4.29 -1.94
N THR A 27 8.92 -4.89 -3.11
CA THR A 27 9.50 -4.45 -4.38
C THR A 27 9.03 -3.05 -4.76
N ASN A 28 7.74 -2.73 -4.54
CA ASN A 28 7.22 -1.37 -4.70
C ASN A 28 7.97 -0.36 -3.82
N LEU A 29 8.11 -0.64 -2.52
CA LEU A 29 8.81 0.27 -1.60
C LEU A 29 10.30 0.41 -1.93
N GLN A 30 10.96 -0.68 -2.31
CA GLN A 30 12.37 -0.66 -2.74
C GLN A 30 12.55 0.22 -3.97
N TRP A 31 11.70 0.08 -4.98
CA TRP A 31 11.75 0.92 -6.18
C TRP A 31 11.55 2.39 -5.86
N ILE A 32 10.55 2.71 -5.04
CA ILE A 32 10.29 4.09 -4.59
C ILE A 32 11.51 4.63 -3.83
N PHE A 33 12.08 3.84 -2.93
CA PHE A 33 13.26 4.22 -2.17
C PHE A 33 14.44 4.55 -3.09
N GLU A 34 14.77 3.69 -4.03
CA GLU A 34 15.92 3.86 -4.92
C GLU A 34 15.78 5.08 -5.84
N ARG A 35 14.57 5.40 -6.27
CA ARG A 35 14.29 6.47 -7.25
C ARG A 35 13.91 7.81 -6.63
N THR A 36 13.63 7.85 -5.33
CA THR A 36 13.36 9.12 -4.63
C THR A 36 14.67 9.76 -4.18
N ALA A 37 14.79 11.08 -4.38
CA ALA A 37 15.98 11.83 -3.96
C ALA A 37 16.22 11.70 -2.44
N THR A 38 17.47 11.54 -2.03
CA THR A 38 17.88 11.32 -0.64
C THR A 38 17.33 12.39 0.33
N LYS A 39 17.21 13.65 -0.12
CA LYS A 39 16.63 14.75 0.66
C LYS A 39 15.11 14.61 0.91
N SER A 40 14.43 13.81 0.10
CA SER A 40 12.96 13.64 0.16
C SER A 40 12.56 12.27 0.71
N ARG A 41 13.52 11.46 1.17
CA ARG A 41 13.25 10.15 1.78
C ARG A 41 14.05 9.98 3.07
N GLY A 42 13.46 9.28 4.03
CA GLY A 42 14.19 8.80 5.18
C GLY A 42 14.86 7.44 4.92
N LYS A 43 15.39 6.84 5.98
CA LYS A 43 15.97 5.50 5.92
C LYS A 43 14.85 4.48 5.76
N MET A 44 14.98 3.60 4.79
CA MET A 44 14.11 2.43 4.70
C MET A 44 14.51 1.43 5.78
N LEU A 45 13.53 0.97 6.55
CA LEU A 45 13.70 -0.08 7.55
C LEU A 45 12.97 -1.31 7.05
N SER A 46 13.66 -2.45 7.05
CA SER A 46 13.06 -3.75 6.74
C SER A 46 13.34 -4.68 7.90
N LEU A 47 12.28 -5.18 8.51
CA LEU A 47 12.34 -6.18 9.56
C LEU A 47 12.08 -7.55 8.91
N ALA A 48 13.16 -8.23 8.52
CA ALA A 48 13.14 -9.57 7.95
C ALA A 48 13.85 -10.54 8.91
N THR A 49 13.45 -11.82 8.91
CA THR A 49 14.27 -12.89 9.52
C THR A 49 15.13 -13.57 8.47
N GLU A 50 16.09 -14.36 8.95
CA GLU A 50 17.01 -15.14 8.10
C GLU A 50 16.30 -16.17 7.20
N THR A 51 15.07 -16.57 7.55
CA THR A 51 14.31 -17.60 6.84
C THR A 51 13.15 -17.07 5.99
N ASP A 52 12.70 -15.81 6.22
CA ASP A 52 11.56 -15.25 5.50
C ASP A 52 11.80 -13.79 5.15
N ARG A 53 11.48 -13.40 3.89
CA ARG A 53 11.86 -12.08 3.34
C ARG A 53 11.18 -10.89 4.00
N THR A 54 10.06 -11.09 4.70
CA THR A 54 9.37 -10.01 5.44
C THR A 54 8.60 -10.61 6.60
N LEU A 55 9.17 -10.62 7.81
CA LEU A 55 8.49 -11.16 9.00
C LEU A 55 7.47 -10.20 9.58
N PHE A 56 7.77 -8.92 9.56
CA PHE A 56 6.92 -7.94 10.20
C PHE A 56 6.44 -6.86 9.24
N PHE A 57 7.31 -6.05 8.66
CA PHE A 57 6.93 -5.01 7.70
C PHE A 57 8.16 -4.30 7.14
N ASP A 58 8.00 -3.66 5.98
CA ASP A 58 8.91 -2.62 5.53
C ASP A 58 8.32 -1.25 5.87
N PHE A 59 9.17 -0.29 6.15
CA PHE A 59 8.81 1.08 6.45
C PHE A 59 9.66 2.05 5.66
N LEU A 60 9.01 2.98 4.97
CA LEU A 60 9.68 4.02 4.19
C LEU A 60 9.01 5.39 4.42
N PRO A 61 9.65 6.33 5.10
CA PRO A 61 9.16 7.70 5.19
C PRO A 61 9.55 8.51 3.96
N LEU A 62 8.56 9.22 3.39
CA LEU A 62 8.72 10.11 2.24
C LEU A 62 8.24 11.52 2.57
N GLU A 63 9.02 12.54 2.17
CA GLU A 63 8.62 13.94 2.22
C GLU A 63 8.15 14.39 0.83
N LEU A 64 6.88 14.77 0.71
CA LEU A 64 6.24 15.10 -0.56
C LEU A 64 6.00 16.60 -0.75
N GLY A 65 6.71 17.44 0.00
CA GLY A 65 6.59 18.88 -0.10
C GLY A 65 5.57 19.47 0.89
N THR A 66 4.97 20.61 0.52
CA THR A 66 4.16 21.42 1.45
C THR A 66 2.73 21.56 0.94
N VAL A 67 1.75 21.28 1.80
CA VAL A 67 0.32 21.48 1.54
C VAL A 67 -0.20 22.52 2.54
N ARG A 68 -0.70 23.67 2.06
CA ARG A 68 -1.20 24.80 2.91
C ARG A 68 -0.21 25.24 4.00
N GLY A 69 1.09 25.23 3.71
CA GLY A 69 2.12 25.64 4.67
C GLY A 69 2.56 24.53 5.63
N PHE A 70 2.01 23.32 5.53
CA PHE A 70 2.40 22.15 6.32
C PHE A 70 3.28 21.21 5.47
N LYS A 71 4.40 20.79 6.04
CA LYS A 71 5.20 19.71 5.43
C LYS A 71 4.43 18.42 5.47
N THR A 72 4.33 17.75 4.32
CA THR A 72 3.59 16.49 4.21
C THR A 72 4.55 15.33 4.12
N ARG A 73 4.41 14.39 5.06
CA ARG A 73 5.16 13.15 5.09
C ARG A 73 4.24 11.96 4.92
N PHE A 74 4.59 11.09 3.99
CA PHE A 74 3.96 9.79 3.86
C PHE A 74 4.83 8.71 4.49
N HIS A 75 4.21 7.92 5.34
CA HIS A 75 4.80 6.76 5.98
C HIS A 75 4.26 5.52 5.28
N LEU A 76 5.07 4.94 4.40
CA LEU A 76 4.70 3.74 3.65
C LEU A 76 5.07 2.51 4.46
N TYR A 77 4.13 1.58 4.58
CA TYR A 77 4.31 0.30 5.26
C TYR A 77 3.92 -0.85 4.34
N THR A 78 4.61 -1.98 4.43
CA THR A 78 4.11 -3.26 3.92
C THR A 78 3.56 -4.10 5.06
N VAL A 79 2.67 -5.04 4.76
CA VAL A 79 2.25 -6.07 5.70
C VAL A 79 2.89 -7.41 5.33
N PRO A 80 3.16 -8.31 6.31
CA PRO A 80 3.54 -9.68 6.00
C PRO A 80 2.42 -10.38 5.25
N GLY A 81 2.77 -11.05 4.14
CA GLY A 81 1.78 -11.66 3.25
C GLY A 81 1.36 -13.07 3.66
N GLN A 82 2.03 -13.68 4.62
CA GLN A 82 1.71 -15.04 5.08
C GLN A 82 0.56 -15.04 6.09
N VAL A 83 -0.28 -16.07 6.03
CA VAL A 83 -1.53 -16.20 6.82
C VAL A 83 -1.29 -16.13 8.33
N PHE A 84 -0.16 -16.65 8.81
CA PHE A 84 0.17 -16.74 10.23
C PHE A 84 0.39 -15.39 10.94
N TYR A 85 0.53 -14.29 10.19
CA TYR A 85 0.85 -12.97 10.74
C TYR A 85 -0.35 -12.02 10.79
N ASP A 86 -1.56 -12.54 11.00
CA ASP A 86 -2.76 -11.71 11.06
C ASP A 86 -2.70 -10.63 12.14
N ALA A 87 -2.20 -10.96 13.33
CA ALA A 87 -2.01 -9.99 14.41
C ALA A 87 -1.07 -8.83 14.01
N SER A 88 0.00 -9.11 13.26
CA SER A 88 0.91 -8.09 12.75
C SER A 88 0.24 -7.23 11.69
N ARG A 89 -0.56 -7.81 10.78
CA ARG A 89 -1.33 -7.07 9.78
C ARG A 89 -2.32 -6.12 10.43
N LYS A 90 -3.06 -6.57 11.44
CA LYS A 90 -3.98 -5.74 12.25
C LYS A 90 -3.25 -4.56 12.87
N LEU A 91 -2.12 -4.83 13.53
CA LEU A 91 -1.33 -3.77 14.17
C LEU A 91 -0.85 -2.72 13.16
N ILE A 92 -0.39 -3.15 11.98
CA ILE A 92 0.08 -2.25 10.92
C ILE A 92 -1.07 -1.43 10.34
N LEU A 93 -2.28 -1.96 10.23
CA LEU A 93 -3.45 -1.23 9.73
C LEU A 93 -3.98 -0.18 10.70
N ARG A 94 -3.62 -0.25 11.97
CA ARG A 94 -4.06 0.76 12.95
C ARG A 94 -3.58 2.15 12.57
N GLY A 95 -4.51 3.09 12.45
CA GLY A 95 -4.24 4.47 12.07
C GLY A 95 -3.93 4.65 10.58
N VAL A 96 -4.31 3.71 9.70
CA VAL A 96 -4.12 3.81 8.27
C VAL A 96 -4.96 4.93 7.66
N ASP A 97 -4.38 5.69 6.74
CA ASP A 97 -5.03 6.77 6.00
C ASP A 97 -5.31 6.40 4.55
N GLY A 98 -4.57 5.44 4.01
CA GLY A 98 -4.80 4.92 2.66
C GLY A 98 -4.19 3.54 2.48
N VAL A 99 -4.78 2.75 1.60
CA VAL A 99 -4.38 1.38 1.31
C VAL A 99 -4.08 1.21 -0.17
N VAL A 100 -2.97 0.53 -0.47
CA VAL A 100 -2.66 -0.02 -1.79
C VAL A 100 -2.75 -1.53 -1.70
N PHE A 101 -3.71 -2.14 -2.39
CA PHE A 101 -3.75 -3.59 -2.51
C PHE A 101 -2.94 -4.02 -3.73
N VAL A 102 -1.88 -4.76 -3.50
CA VAL A 102 -1.00 -5.30 -4.52
C VAL A 102 -1.40 -6.73 -4.83
N ALA A 103 -2.13 -6.93 -5.92
CA ALA A 103 -2.51 -8.24 -6.42
C ALA A 103 -1.39 -8.83 -7.28
N ASP A 104 -1.14 -10.12 -7.13
CA ASP A 104 -0.29 -10.89 -8.02
C ASP A 104 -1.12 -11.33 -9.23
N SER A 105 -0.74 -10.90 -10.44
CA SER A 105 -1.53 -11.16 -11.64
C SER A 105 -1.51 -12.61 -12.13
N GLN A 106 -0.66 -13.48 -11.57
CA GLN A 106 -0.55 -14.88 -11.99
C GLN A 106 -1.84 -15.66 -11.68
N GLU A 107 -2.26 -16.52 -12.61
CA GLU A 107 -3.49 -17.30 -12.47
C GLU A 107 -3.52 -18.15 -11.19
N GLU A 108 -2.42 -18.83 -10.89
CA GLU A 108 -2.28 -19.67 -9.70
C GLU A 108 -2.23 -18.90 -8.38
N ARG A 109 -2.24 -17.56 -8.42
CA ARG A 109 -2.23 -16.69 -7.24
C ARG A 109 -3.59 -16.08 -6.93
N MET A 110 -4.62 -16.43 -7.70
CA MET A 110 -5.95 -15.83 -7.55
C MET A 110 -6.54 -16.09 -6.16
N ASP A 111 -6.55 -17.33 -5.72
CA ASP A 111 -7.08 -17.71 -4.38
C ASP A 111 -6.35 -16.97 -3.27
N ALA A 112 -5.03 -16.81 -3.38
CA ALA A 112 -4.24 -16.07 -2.40
C ALA A 112 -4.54 -14.56 -2.41
N ASN A 113 -4.88 -13.98 -3.57
CA ASN A 113 -5.32 -12.59 -3.65
C ASN A 113 -6.70 -12.41 -3.00
N GLU A 114 -7.64 -13.31 -3.27
CA GLU A 114 -8.99 -13.28 -2.68
C GLU A 114 -8.93 -13.43 -1.16
N GLU A 115 -8.17 -14.39 -0.64
CA GLU A 115 -7.94 -14.57 0.79
C GLU A 115 -7.33 -13.31 1.44
N ALA A 116 -6.35 -12.70 0.79
CA ALA A 116 -5.74 -11.47 1.28
C ALA A 116 -6.71 -10.28 1.26
N MET A 117 -7.62 -10.23 0.28
CA MET A 117 -8.66 -9.20 0.18
C MET A 117 -9.70 -9.34 1.29
N ASP A 118 -10.19 -10.54 1.53
CA ASP A 118 -11.14 -10.84 2.62
C ASP A 118 -10.54 -10.50 3.98
N ASN A 119 -9.27 -10.85 4.17
CA ASN A 119 -8.54 -10.52 5.38
C ASN A 119 -8.37 -9.00 5.56
N LEU A 120 -8.06 -8.25 4.48
CA LEU A 120 -8.00 -6.79 4.53
C LEU A 120 -9.33 -6.18 4.97
N GLN A 121 -10.44 -6.59 4.36
CA GLN A 121 -11.77 -6.08 4.69
C GLN A 121 -12.12 -6.36 6.16
N THR A 122 -11.88 -7.59 6.62
CA THR A 122 -12.10 -8.00 8.01
C THR A 122 -11.30 -7.12 8.98
N ASN A 123 -10.00 -6.96 8.72
CA ASN A 123 -9.11 -6.19 9.59
C ASN A 123 -9.44 -4.69 9.60
N LEU A 124 -9.83 -4.11 8.47
CA LEU A 124 -10.29 -2.72 8.42
C LEU A 124 -11.58 -2.53 9.22
N LYS A 125 -12.54 -3.44 9.06
CA LYS A 125 -13.81 -3.40 9.82
C LYS A 125 -13.59 -3.51 11.33
N GLU A 126 -12.68 -4.39 11.78
CA GLU A 126 -12.32 -4.52 13.18
C GLU A 126 -11.70 -3.24 13.78
N HIS A 127 -11.03 -2.45 12.97
CA HIS A 127 -10.51 -1.14 13.35
C HIS A 127 -11.51 0.00 13.21
N GLY A 128 -12.76 -0.29 12.83
CA GLY A 128 -13.82 0.70 12.66
C GLY A 128 -13.70 1.51 11.37
N TYR A 129 -12.91 1.06 10.39
CA TYR A 129 -12.86 1.70 9.07
C TYR A 129 -13.98 1.18 8.18
N ASP A 130 -14.58 2.11 7.45
CA ASP A 130 -15.48 1.79 6.36
C ASP A 130 -14.67 1.65 5.07
N PHE A 131 -14.65 0.45 4.50
CA PHE A 131 -13.93 0.17 3.27
C PHE A 131 -14.41 1.04 2.09
N THR A 132 -15.67 1.47 2.11
CA THR A 132 -16.23 2.31 1.04
C THR A 132 -15.66 3.73 1.03
N THR A 133 -15.20 4.22 2.18
CA THR A 133 -14.71 5.60 2.34
C THR A 133 -13.20 5.74 2.42
N ILE A 134 -12.50 4.70 2.89
CA ILE A 134 -11.04 4.77 3.01
C ILE A 134 -10.38 4.94 1.63
N PRO A 135 -9.39 5.85 1.47
CA PRO A 135 -8.56 5.92 0.26
C PRO A 135 -7.96 4.55 -0.08
N TYR A 136 -8.31 4.02 -1.24
CA TYR A 136 -7.94 2.67 -1.65
C TYR A 136 -7.61 2.62 -3.13
N VAL A 137 -6.53 1.94 -3.50
CA VAL A 137 -6.09 1.71 -4.87
C VAL A 137 -5.78 0.24 -5.06
N LEU A 138 -6.23 -0.34 -6.15
CA LEU A 138 -5.87 -1.70 -6.58
C LEU A 138 -4.70 -1.64 -7.57
N GLN A 139 -3.61 -2.33 -7.26
CA GLN A 139 -2.48 -2.50 -8.17
C GLN A 139 -2.41 -3.95 -8.65
N LEU A 140 -2.51 -4.16 -9.96
CA LEU A 140 -2.32 -5.45 -10.62
C LEU A 140 -0.84 -5.59 -10.99
N ASN A 141 -0.07 -6.25 -10.15
CA ASN A 141 1.39 -6.38 -10.32
C ASN A 141 1.76 -7.64 -11.10
N LYS A 142 3.00 -7.68 -11.59
CA LYS A 142 3.58 -8.78 -12.39
C LYS A 142 2.90 -8.96 -13.76
N ARG A 143 2.52 -7.83 -14.40
CA ARG A 143 1.88 -7.85 -15.71
C ARG A 143 2.80 -8.33 -16.84
N ASP A 144 4.08 -8.44 -16.59
CA ASP A 144 5.13 -8.96 -17.48
C ASP A 144 5.13 -10.49 -17.60
N LEU A 145 4.46 -11.19 -16.70
CA LEU A 145 4.48 -12.66 -16.70
C LEU A 145 3.51 -13.25 -17.72
N PRO A 146 3.91 -14.35 -18.40
CA PRO A 146 3.10 -14.97 -19.48
C PRO A 146 1.79 -15.59 -19.00
N ASN A 147 1.69 -15.95 -17.71
CA ASN A 147 0.51 -16.50 -17.05
C ASN A 147 -0.31 -15.42 -16.29
N ALA A 148 -0.06 -14.14 -16.58
CA ALA A 148 -0.83 -13.06 -16.00
C ALA A 148 -2.27 -13.08 -16.54
N LEU A 149 -3.25 -13.15 -15.63
CA LEU A 149 -4.67 -13.08 -15.96
C LEU A 149 -5.02 -11.73 -16.62
N PRO A 150 -6.03 -11.70 -17.52
CA PRO A 150 -6.55 -10.47 -18.05
C PRO A 150 -6.95 -9.48 -16.92
N PRO A 151 -6.67 -8.18 -17.06
CA PRO A 151 -7.01 -7.18 -16.03
C PRO A 151 -8.48 -7.22 -15.63
N GLU A 152 -9.39 -7.44 -16.58
CA GLU A 152 -10.83 -7.46 -16.31
C GLU A 152 -11.24 -8.65 -15.41
N LYS A 153 -10.55 -9.80 -15.51
CA LYS A 153 -10.79 -10.95 -14.64
C LYS A 153 -10.37 -10.64 -13.19
N LEU A 154 -9.19 -10.01 -13.02
CA LEU A 154 -8.70 -9.58 -11.71
C LEU A 154 -9.58 -8.49 -11.10
N LYS A 155 -9.98 -7.50 -11.89
CA LYS A 155 -10.91 -6.46 -11.44
C LYS A 155 -12.25 -7.05 -11.01
N GLY A 156 -12.81 -7.98 -11.80
CA GLY A 156 -14.10 -8.63 -11.48
C GLY A 156 -14.10 -9.34 -10.14
N ALA A 157 -12.96 -9.91 -9.72
CA ALA A 157 -12.85 -10.63 -8.47
C ALA A 157 -12.42 -9.74 -7.28
N LEU A 158 -11.56 -8.73 -7.52
CA LEU A 158 -10.88 -7.99 -6.46
C LEU A 158 -11.35 -6.52 -6.31
N SER A 159 -12.06 -5.97 -7.31
CA SER A 159 -12.58 -4.61 -7.24
C SER A 159 -13.86 -4.55 -6.43
N LEU A 160 -13.93 -3.63 -5.47
CA LEU A 160 -15.03 -3.56 -4.51
C LEU A 160 -15.87 -2.27 -4.59
N LYS A 161 -15.32 -1.18 -5.14
CA LYS A 161 -15.97 0.15 -5.11
C LYS A 161 -15.62 1.08 -6.27
N ASN A 162 -15.29 0.55 -7.44
CA ASN A 162 -14.79 1.35 -8.58
C ASN A 162 -13.54 2.19 -8.22
N GLU A 163 -12.68 1.65 -7.40
CA GLU A 163 -11.39 2.25 -7.06
C GLU A 163 -10.49 2.41 -8.29
N PRO A 164 -9.52 3.34 -8.25
CA PRO A 164 -8.46 3.41 -9.25
C PRO A 164 -7.69 2.09 -9.32
N VAL A 165 -7.48 1.58 -10.54
CA VAL A 165 -6.75 0.35 -10.81
C VAL A 165 -5.54 0.67 -11.68
N PHE A 166 -4.36 0.19 -11.28
CA PHE A 166 -3.11 0.35 -12.02
C PHE A 166 -2.49 -1.00 -12.34
N GLU A 167 -2.13 -1.19 -13.59
CA GLU A 167 -1.29 -2.31 -14.00
C GLU A 167 0.18 -1.97 -13.67
N ALA A 168 0.92 -2.96 -13.15
CA ALA A 168 2.27 -2.73 -12.68
C ALA A 168 3.24 -3.87 -13.00
N VAL A 169 4.50 -3.49 -13.10
CA VAL A 169 5.68 -4.36 -13.10
C VAL A 169 6.65 -3.75 -12.10
N ALA A 170 6.45 -4.03 -10.80
CA ALA A 170 7.08 -3.31 -9.72
C ALA A 170 8.62 -3.31 -9.78
N PHE A 171 9.25 -4.42 -10.20
CA PHE A 171 10.70 -4.49 -10.31
C PHE A 171 11.28 -3.66 -11.47
N GLN A 172 10.43 -3.25 -12.44
CA GLN A 172 10.78 -2.32 -13.52
C GLN A 172 10.28 -0.90 -13.24
N GLY A 173 9.49 -0.72 -12.20
CA GLY A 173 8.90 0.57 -11.80
C GLY A 173 7.65 0.97 -12.55
N VAL A 174 7.18 0.17 -13.50
CA VAL A 174 5.94 0.42 -14.22
C VAL A 174 4.77 0.42 -13.24
N GLY A 175 3.95 1.46 -13.26
CA GLY A 175 2.78 1.60 -12.41
C GLY A 175 3.06 1.93 -10.93
N VAL A 176 4.32 1.92 -10.48
CA VAL A 176 4.69 2.11 -9.06
C VAL A 176 4.41 3.53 -8.58
N PHE A 177 4.93 4.53 -9.28
CA PHE A 177 4.73 5.93 -8.90
C PHE A 177 3.31 6.43 -9.20
N GLU A 178 2.67 5.92 -10.25
CA GLU A 178 1.28 6.21 -10.58
C GLU A 178 0.36 5.76 -9.44
N THR A 179 0.55 4.54 -8.95
CA THR A 179 -0.16 3.99 -7.78
C THR A 179 0.04 4.85 -6.53
N LEU A 180 1.31 5.16 -6.20
CA LEU A 180 1.64 5.97 -5.02
C LEU A 180 1.04 7.38 -5.12
N LYS A 181 1.15 8.02 -6.30
CA LYS A 181 0.61 9.36 -6.53
C LYS A 181 -0.89 9.40 -6.36
N GLU A 182 -1.60 8.39 -6.86
CA GLU A 182 -3.06 8.35 -6.76
C GLU A 182 -3.53 8.12 -5.33
N VAL A 183 -3.01 7.11 -4.61
CA VAL A 183 -3.39 6.91 -3.20
C VAL A 183 -3.04 8.12 -2.35
N GLY A 184 -1.89 8.76 -2.60
CA GLY A 184 -1.49 9.99 -1.91
C GLY A 184 -2.43 11.15 -2.19
N ARG A 185 -2.87 11.32 -3.45
CA ARG A 185 -3.87 12.34 -3.84
C ARG A 185 -5.20 12.12 -3.11
N MET A 186 -5.66 10.86 -3.03
CA MET A 186 -6.89 10.49 -2.33
C MET A 186 -6.80 10.79 -0.82
N VAL A 187 -5.70 10.39 -0.18
CA VAL A 187 -5.45 10.66 1.24
C VAL A 187 -5.46 12.15 1.53
N LEU A 188 -4.76 12.95 0.72
CA LEU A 188 -4.72 14.40 0.89
C LEU A 188 -6.08 15.07 0.58
N ALA A 189 -6.88 14.50 -0.30
CA ALA A 189 -8.24 14.99 -0.56
C ALA A 189 -9.16 14.76 0.63
N GLU A 190 -9.04 13.61 1.30
CA GLU A 190 -9.84 13.29 2.50
C GLU A 190 -9.51 14.20 3.67
N LEU A 191 -8.23 14.53 3.86
CA LEU A 191 -7.78 15.49 4.87
C LEU A 191 -8.33 16.92 4.68
N LYS A 192 -8.71 17.28 3.46
CA LYS A 192 -9.31 18.60 3.20
C LYS A 192 -10.78 18.68 3.59
N LYS A 193 -11.44 17.53 3.76
CA LYS A 193 -12.85 17.44 4.17
C LYS A 193 -13.02 17.42 5.68
N SER A 194 -11.96 17.03 6.43
CA SER A 194 -11.90 17.01 7.89
C SER A 194 -11.44 18.35 8.43
#